data_de492127b79ca7fa8c0dfbf33ed3234e
#
_entry.id   de492127b79ca7fa8c0dfbf33ed3234e
#
_cell.length_a   1.000
_cell.length_b   1.000
_cell.length_c   1.000
_cell.angle_alpha   90.00
_cell.angle_beta   90.00
_cell.angle_gamma   90.00
#
_symmetry.space_group_name_H-M   'P 1'
#
loop_
_entity.id
_entity.type
_entity.pdbx_description
1 polymer ?
#
loop_
_entity_poly.entity_id
_entity_poly.type
_entity_poly.pdbx_seq_one_letter_code
_entity_poly.pdbx_strand_id
1 'polypeptide(L)' 'MRLLNVGDLLIRERDERPCIVVEVQEQVKPQWGTLDTNRRQYRLFESHSGGSRWVADTEAAVRYTLASD' A
#
# COMPACT_ATOMS: atom_id res chain seq x y z
N MET A 1 6.17 -8.52 -5.34
CA MET A 1 5.02 -7.72 -5.82
C MET A 1 5.56 -6.48 -6.52
N ARG A 2 4.98 -6.12 -7.62
CA ARG A 2 5.42 -4.92 -8.33
C ARG A 2 4.96 -3.68 -7.59
N LEU A 3 5.46 -2.54 -7.99
CA LEU A 3 5.01 -1.30 -7.38
C LEU A 3 3.54 -1.09 -7.70
N LEU A 4 2.83 -0.56 -6.74
CA LEU A 4 1.41 -0.37 -6.88
C LEU A 4 1.11 1.06 -7.34
N ASN A 5 0.02 1.21 -8.04
CA ASN A 5 -0.42 2.50 -8.53
C ASN A 5 -1.87 2.73 -8.11
N VAL A 6 -2.28 3.97 -8.17
CA VAL A 6 -3.66 4.30 -7.86
C VAL A 6 -4.56 3.51 -8.80
N GLY A 7 -5.57 2.89 -8.24
CA GLY A 7 -6.48 2.06 -8.99
C GLY A 7 -6.21 0.58 -8.92
N ASP A 8 -5.06 0.18 -8.38
CA ASP A 8 -4.77 -1.23 -8.25
C ASP A 8 -5.64 -1.85 -7.18
N LEU A 9 -6.11 -3.06 -7.45
CA LEU A 9 -6.96 -3.77 -6.54
C LEU A 9 -6.16 -4.81 -5.79
N LEU A 10 -6.27 -4.82 -4.50
CA LEU A 10 -5.56 -5.76 -3.64
C LEU A 10 -6.55 -6.57 -2.83
N ILE A 11 -6.14 -7.76 -2.45
CA ILE A 11 -6.92 -8.60 -1.56
C ILE A 11 -6.10 -8.78 -0.30
N ARG A 12 -6.70 -8.46 0.84
CA ARG A 12 -6.02 -8.66 2.10
C ARG A 12 -6.06 -10.14 2.45
N GLU A 13 -4.89 -10.72 2.65
CA GLU A 13 -4.81 -12.16 2.81
C GLU A 13 -5.48 -12.67 4.07
N ARG A 14 -5.46 -11.84 5.08
CA ARG A 14 -5.99 -12.27 6.34
C ARG A 14 -7.45 -12.64 6.29
N ASP A 15 -8.27 -11.88 5.59
CA ASP A 15 -9.70 -12.13 5.53
C ASP A 15 -10.23 -12.04 4.11
N GLU A 16 -9.33 -11.97 3.14
CA GLU A 16 -9.70 -11.96 1.73
C GLU A 16 -10.64 -10.83 1.35
N ARG A 17 -10.44 -9.68 1.97
CA ARG A 17 -11.27 -8.54 1.67
C ARG A 17 -10.60 -7.62 0.67
N PRO A 18 -11.36 -7.08 -0.27
CA PRO A 18 -10.76 -6.25 -1.30
C PRO A 18 -10.45 -4.84 -0.81
N CYS A 19 -9.37 -4.30 -1.33
CA CYS A 19 -8.97 -2.93 -1.05
C CYS A 19 -8.49 -2.34 -2.35
N ILE A 20 -8.64 -1.03 -2.49
CA ILE A 20 -8.17 -0.38 -3.69
C ILE A 20 -7.19 0.72 -3.31
N VAL A 21 -6.13 0.87 -4.08
CA VAL A 21 -5.15 1.91 -3.84
C VAL A 21 -5.71 3.23 -4.33
N VAL A 22 -5.87 4.17 -3.43
CA VAL A 22 -6.44 5.46 -3.78
C VAL A 22 -5.40 6.57 -3.75
N GLU A 23 -4.24 6.30 -3.16
CA GLU A 23 -3.19 7.30 -3.12
C GLU A 23 -1.84 6.62 -2.93
N VAL A 24 -0.82 7.17 -3.56
CA VAL A 24 0.54 6.66 -3.41
C VAL A 24 1.41 7.82 -2.99
N GLN A 25 2.24 7.60 -1.99
CA GLN A 25 3.13 8.63 -1.52
C GLN A 25 4.52 8.07 -1.40
N GLU A 26 5.49 8.79 -1.90
CA GLU A 26 6.88 8.39 -1.79
C GLU A 26 7.60 9.36 -0.90
N GLN A 27 8.21 8.84 0.13
CA GLN A 27 9.00 9.64 1.01
C GLN A 27 10.41 9.45 0.66
N VAL A 28 11.05 10.48 0.20
CA VAL A 28 12.39 10.35 -0.22
C VAL A 28 13.35 11.13 0.59
N LYS A 29 12.95 11.71 1.71
CA LYS A 29 13.82 12.54 2.35
C LYS A 29 14.19 12.15 3.68
N PRO A 30 15.34 11.70 3.91
CA PRO A 30 15.79 11.31 5.19
C PRO A 30 15.99 12.53 6.03
N GLN A 31 15.46 12.56 7.17
CA GLN A 31 15.63 13.63 7.98
C GLN A 31 16.90 13.67 8.65
N TRP A 32 17.49 12.65 8.99
CA TRP A 32 18.69 12.65 9.78
C TRP A 32 19.83 12.02 9.06
N GLY A 33 19.83 12.09 7.80
CA GLY A 33 20.90 11.49 7.07
C GLY A 33 20.91 9.99 7.11
N THR A 34 19.80 9.40 7.37
CA THR A 34 19.74 7.96 7.35
C THR A 34 19.89 7.48 5.96
N LEU A 35 20.24 6.24 5.82
CA LEU A 35 20.45 5.69 4.55
C LEU A 35 19.23 5.33 3.81
N ASP A 36 18.21 5.00 4.52
CA ASP A 36 17.05 4.53 3.90
C ASP A 36 16.24 5.63 3.37
N THR A 37 16.19 5.79 2.14
CA THR A 37 15.65 6.96 1.59
C THR A 37 14.36 6.84 0.89
N ASN A 38 14.08 5.75 0.23
CA ASN A 38 12.86 5.67 -0.53
C ASN A 38 11.88 4.79 0.14
N ARG A 39 10.86 5.38 0.71
CA ARG A 39 9.82 4.63 1.30
C ARG A 39 8.55 4.95 0.61
N ARG A 40 7.88 3.93 0.14
CA ARG A 40 6.65 4.10 -0.57
C ARG A 40 5.52 3.67 0.32
N GLN A 41 4.47 4.46 0.39
CA GLN A 41 3.32 4.16 1.20
C GLN A 41 2.09 4.23 0.34
N TYR A 42 1.12 3.39 0.64
CA TYR A 42 -0.12 3.35 -0.12
C TYR A 42 -1.29 3.59 0.79
N ARG A 43 -2.24 4.37 0.34
CA ARG A 43 -3.46 4.56 1.06
C ARG A 43 -4.47 3.62 0.43
N LEU A 44 -4.99 2.71 1.22
CA LEU A 44 -5.90 1.70 0.73
C LEU A 44 -7.29 1.96 1.26
N PHE A 45 -8.25 1.94 0.36
CA PHE A 45 -9.64 2.12 0.74
C PHE A 45 -10.27 0.74 0.86
N GLU A 46 -10.92 0.49 2.00
CA GLU A 46 -11.56 -0.77 2.26
C GLU A 46 -13.04 -0.60 2.09
N SER A 47 -13.58 -1.11 1.00
CA SER A 47 -14.97 -0.86 0.68
C SER A 47 -15.92 -1.47 1.69
N HIS A 48 -15.54 -2.55 2.33
CA HIS A 48 -16.43 -3.19 3.27
C HIS A 48 -16.63 -2.37 4.55
N SER A 49 -15.70 -1.53 4.89
CA SER A 49 -15.81 -0.71 6.09
C SER A 49 -15.98 0.76 5.76
N GLY A 50 -15.74 1.13 4.53
CA GLY A 50 -15.83 2.52 4.14
C GLY A 50 -14.67 3.37 4.59
N GLY A 51 -13.62 2.78 5.11
CA GLY A 51 -12.48 3.52 5.61
C GLY A 51 -11.25 3.33 4.78
N SER A 52 -10.23 4.10 5.09
CA SER A 52 -8.96 3.93 4.41
C SER A 52 -7.84 3.94 5.43
N ARG A 53 -6.69 3.41 5.03
CA ARG A 53 -5.55 3.37 5.91
C ARG A 53 -4.29 3.40 5.07
N TRP A 54 -3.20 3.87 5.69
CA TRP A 54 -1.91 3.89 5.03
C TRP A 54 -1.13 2.64 5.40
N VAL A 55 -0.49 2.05 4.42
CA VAL A 55 0.39 0.91 4.66
C VAL A 55 1.69 1.16 3.93
N ALA A 56 2.77 0.66 4.48
CA ALA A 56 4.07 0.73 3.83
C ALA A 56 4.14 -0.31 2.72
N ASP A 57 5.01 -0.10 1.77
CA ASP A 57 5.11 -1.03 0.66
C ASP A 57 5.56 -2.40 1.13
N THR A 58 6.39 -2.48 2.17
CA THR A 58 6.80 -3.77 2.67
C THR A 58 5.62 -4.50 3.31
N GLU A 59 4.77 -3.79 3.99
CA GLU A 59 3.61 -4.40 4.59
C GLU A 59 2.63 -4.83 3.50
N ALA A 60 2.48 -4.03 2.47
CA ALA A 60 1.58 -4.39 1.38
C ALA A 60 2.06 -5.66 0.69
N ALA A 61 3.35 -5.80 0.54
CA ALA A 61 3.88 -6.99 -0.11
C ALA A 61 3.65 -8.26 0.69
N VAL A 62 3.62 -8.14 2.01
CA VAL A 62 3.48 -9.31 2.85
C VAL A 62 2.03 -9.65 3.14
N ARG A 63 1.20 -8.66 3.32
CA ARG A 63 -0.15 -8.89 3.80
C ARG A 63 -1.23 -8.79 2.75
N TYR A 64 -0.89 -8.38 1.55
CA TYR A 64 -1.88 -8.19 0.51
C TYR A 64 -1.41 -8.87 -0.77
N THR A 65 -2.37 -9.27 -1.58
CA THR A 65 -2.07 -9.87 -2.86
C THR A 65 -2.68 -8.99 -3.93
N LEU A 66 -1.93 -8.76 -4.99
CA LEU A 66 -2.41 -7.92 -6.08
C LEU A 66 -3.42 -8.70 -6.89
N ALA A 67 -4.63 -8.21 -6.94
CA ALA A 67 -5.70 -8.92 -7.61
C ALA A 67 -5.90 -8.46 -9.03
N SER A 68 -5.45 -7.27 -9.34
CA SER A 68 -5.70 -6.73 -10.67
C SER A 68 -4.60 -7.03 -11.66
N ASP A 69 -3.75 -7.90 -11.36
CA ASP A 69 -2.64 -8.22 -12.25
C ASP A 69 -3.04 -9.09 -13.44
#